data_9202ee4cdffb3f4cb69e20239ed4bae9
#
_entry.id   9202ee4cdffb3f4cb69e20239ed4bae9
#
_cell.length_a   1.000
_cell.length_b   1.000
_cell.length_c   1.000
_cell.angle_alpha   90.00
_cell.angle_beta   90.00
_cell.angle_gamma   90.00
#
_symmetry.space_group_name_H-M   'P 1'
#
loop_
_entity.id
_entity.type
_entity.pdbx_description
1 polymer ?
#
loop_
_entity_poly.entity_id
_entity_poly.type
_entity_poly.pdbx_seq_one_letter_code
_entity_poly.pdbx_strand_id
1 'polypeptide(L)'
;KNNNFDAVVNIGGISNISYIKNNKLFATDIGPGNCLIDEWSRLFFNIDYDKDGEKSLTSKPDLIVANYYIDRFSFGKNASYDFNDFSISEFRSLEKDVGLATLSYITANLILTFVNEKKINKVLISGGGRKNKAIMNYLKDRAYDIDQFNFDGDFIESQAFAYLAARSANKLPITFPETTGVINSISGGEIKKV
;
A
#
# COMPACT_ATOMS: atom_id res chain seq x y z
N LYS A 1 25.95 6.30 5.25
CA LYS A 1 25.15 6.79 4.10
C LYS A 1 23.83 7.24 4.68
N ASN A 2 23.49 8.54 4.56
CA ASN A 2 22.17 9.04 4.93
C ASN A 2 21.15 8.45 3.93
N ASN A 3 20.47 7.40 4.35
CA ASN A 3 19.36 6.83 3.58
C ASN A 3 18.11 7.66 3.91
N ASN A 4 17.97 8.82 3.28
CA ASN A 4 16.77 9.63 3.43
C ASN A 4 15.69 9.06 2.50
N PHE A 5 14.66 8.49 3.10
CA PHE A 5 13.42 8.14 2.41
C PHE A 5 12.42 9.26 2.62
N ASP A 6 11.65 9.55 1.57
CA ASP A 6 10.66 10.63 1.59
C ASP A 6 9.30 10.14 2.11
N ALA A 7 9.05 8.83 2.01
CA ALA A 7 7.78 8.21 2.39
C ALA A 7 7.92 6.72 2.74
N VAL A 8 6.89 6.21 3.41
CA VAL A 8 6.64 4.77 3.61
C VAL A 8 5.32 4.44 2.93
N VAL A 9 5.33 3.41 2.08
CA VAL A 9 4.14 2.82 1.47
C VAL A 9 3.90 1.46 2.10
N ASN A 10 2.72 1.26 2.65
CA ASN A 10 2.26 -0.06 3.09
C ASN A 10 1.41 -0.68 1.98
N ILE A 11 1.85 -1.83 1.46
CA ILE A 11 1.08 -2.62 0.49
C ILE A 11 0.44 -3.79 1.25
N GLY A 12 -0.71 -3.50 1.85
CA GLY A 12 -1.61 -4.49 2.44
C GLY A 12 -2.65 -4.95 1.42
N GLY A 13 -3.87 -5.23 1.86
CA GLY A 13 -5.02 -5.38 0.96
C GLY A 13 -5.32 -4.09 0.21
N ILE A 14 -5.28 -2.97 0.92
CA ILE A 14 -5.26 -1.60 0.38
C ILE A 14 -3.85 -1.07 0.49
N SER A 15 -3.39 -0.31 -0.51
CA SER A 15 -2.12 0.42 -0.45
C SER A 15 -2.34 1.80 0.16
N ASN A 16 -1.51 2.14 1.15
CA ASN A 16 -1.51 3.47 1.75
C ASN A 16 -0.08 4.02 1.85
N ILE A 17 0.02 5.33 1.95
CA ILE A 17 1.29 6.04 2.02
C ILE A 17 1.30 7.03 3.17
N SER A 18 2.45 7.09 3.86
CA SER A 18 2.76 8.15 4.82
C SER A 18 4.02 8.88 4.35
N TYR A 19 3.95 10.22 4.26
CA TYR A 19 5.06 11.05 3.78
C TYR A 19 5.13 12.39 4.51
N ILE A 20 6.32 12.98 4.52
CA ILE A 20 6.55 14.29 5.13
C ILE A 20 6.66 15.35 4.03
N LYS A 21 5.90 16.42 4.17
CA LYS A 21 5.98 17.61 3.31
C LYS A 21 5.86 18.88 4.17
N ASN A 22 6.77 19.82 3.99
CA ASN A 22 6.81 21.07 4.77
C ASN A 22 6.76 20.84 6.29
N ASN A 23 7.52 19.88 6.79
CA ASN A 23 7.55 19.45 8.20
C ASN A 23 6.21 18.94 8.76
N LYS A 24 5.27 18.57 7.90
CA LYS A 24 4.00 17.95 8.28
C LYS A 24 3.94 16.53 7.75
N LEU A 25 3.41 15.62 8.58
CA LEU A 25 3.17 14.23 8.21
C LEU A 25 1.78 14.13 7.55
N PHE A 26 1.74 13.54 6.37
CA PHE A 26 0.52 13.22 5.63
C PHE A 26 0.38 11.71 5.52
N ALA A 27 -0.87 11.24 5.54
CA ALA A 27 -1.21 9.85 5.27
C ALA A 27 -2.50 9.78 4.46
N THR A 28 -2.56 8.84 3.52
CA THR A 28 -3.75 8.58 2.70
C THR A 28 -3.66 7.22 2.05
N ASP A 29 -4.80 6.63 1.72
CA ASP A 29 -4.85 5.47 0.84
C ASP A 29 -4.61 5.92 -0.60
N ILE A 30 -3.99 5.04 -1.37
CA ILE A 30 -3.58 5.29 -2.75
C ILE A 30 -4.12 4.26 -3.75
N GLY A 31 -4.96 3.35 -3.30
CA GLY A 31 -5.66 2.40 -4.15
C GLY A 31 -5.54 0.95 -3.71
N PRO A 32 -5.92 0.00 -4.57
CA PRO A 32 -5.81 -1.42 -4.25
C PRO A 32 -4.34 -1.81 -4.06
N GLY A 33 -4.10 -2.61 -3.01
CA GLY A 33 -2.85 -3.30 -2.80
C GLY A 33 -2.94 -4.72 -3.31
N ASN A 34 -2.96 -5.69 -2.39
CA ASN A 34 -3.12 -7.10 -2.77
C ASN A 34 -4.58 -7.54 -2.93
N CYS A 35 -5.58 -6.74 -2.54
CA CYS A 35 -6.98 -7.19 -2.49
C CYS A 35 -7.48 -7.77 -3.82
N LEU A 36 -7.23 -7.09 -4.94
CA LEU A 36 -7.62 -7.58 -6.27
C LEU A 36 -6.79 -8.80 -6.70
N ILE A 37 -5.50 -8.82 -6.36
CA ILE A 37 -4.59 -9.93 -6.65
C ILE A 37 -5.04 -11.18 -5.89
N ASP A 38 -5.37 -11.05 -4.61
CA ASP A 38 -5.83 -12.14 -3.75
C ASP A 38 -7.21 -12.63 -4.18
N GLU A 39 -8.14 -11.71 -4.53
CA GLU A 39 -9.46 -12.08 -5.06
C GLU A 39 -9.31 -12.88 -6.37
N TRP A 40 -8.45 -12.41 -7.27
CA TRP A 40 -8.16 -13.10 -8.54
C TRP A 40 -7.51 -14.46 -8.30
N SER A 41 -6.57 -14.56 -7.37
CA SER A 41 -5.88 -15.79 -6.98
C SER A 41 -6.87 -16.83 -6.46
N ARG A 42 -7.79 -16.43 -5.60
CA ARG A 42 -8.84 -17.32 -5.08
C ARG A 42 -9.77 -17.81 -6.20
N LEU A 43 -10.21 -16.89 -7.06
CA LEU A 43 -11.21 -17.21 -8.08
C LEU A 43 -10.65 -18.10 -9.21
N PHE A 44 -9.45 -17.81 -9.71
CA PHE A 44 -8.94 -18.44 -10.93
C PHE A 44 -7.86 -19.50 -10.68
N PHE A 45 -7.22 -19.49 -9.52
CA PHE A 45 -6.15 -20.43 -9.18
C PHE A 45 -6.46 -21.31 -7.97
N ASN A 46 -7.55 -21.03 -7.26
CA ASN A 46 -7.93 -21.73 -6.02
C ASN A 46 -6.79 -21.72 -4.96
N ILE A 47 -6.15 -20.56 -4.80
CA ILE A 47 -5.13 -20.26 -3.80
C ILE A 47 -5.51 -18.98 -3.08
N ASP A 48 -5.10 -18.82 -1.82
CA ASP A 48 -5.48 -17.65 -1.01
C ASP A 48 -4.85 -16.35 -1.54
N TYR A 49 -3.60 -16.41 -2.02
CA TYR A 49 -2.85 -15.29 -2.56
C TYR A 49 -1.71 -15.76 -3.49
N ASP A 50 -1.17 -14.85 -4.30
CA ASP A 50 0.00 -15.11 -5.15
C ASP A 50 1.29 -15.01 -4.34
N LYS A 51 1.76 -16.15 -3.82
CA LYS A 51 2.97 -16.21 -3.00
C LYS A 51 4.16 -15.64 -3.77
N ASP A 52 4.83 -14.64 -3.18
CA ASP A 52 6.02 -13.97 -3.71
C ASP A 52 5.84 -13.40 -5.13
N GLY A 53 4.60 -13.28 -5.63
CA GLY A 53 4.31 -12.83 -6.99
C GLY A 53 4.70 -13.82 -8.07
N GLU A 54 4.86 -15.11 -7.72
CA GLU A 54 5.38 -16.14 -8.64
C GLU A 54 4.48 -16.30 -9.88
N LYS A 55 3.16 -16.33 -9.68
CA LYS A 55 2.23 -16.47 -10.83
C LYS A 55 2.13 -15.18 -11.63
N SER A 56 2.13 -14.02 -10.98
CA SER A 56 2.16 -12.72 -11.67
C SER A 56 3.38 -12.55 -12.58
N LEU A 57 4.48 -13.25 -12.29
CA LEU A 57 5.69 -13.23 -13.10
C LEU A 57 5.65 -14.18 -14.31
N THR A 58 4.67 -15.06 -14.40
CA THR A 58 4.58 -16.05 -15.51
C THR A 58 4.07 -15.43 -16.80
N SER A 59 3.44 -14.26 -16.74
CA SER A 59 2.87 -13.59 -17.91
C SER A 59 3.23 -12.12 -17.95
N LYS A 60 2.89 -11.46 -19.07
CA LYS A 60 2.95 -10.01 -19.20
C LYS A 60 1.58 -9.40 -18.90
N PRO A 61 1.53 -8.20 -18.31
CA PRO A 61 0.28 -7.49 -18.11
C PRO A 61 -0.33 -7.05 -19.44
N ASP A 62 -1.65 -7.01 -19.50
CA ASP A 62 -2.37 -6.30 -20.54
C ASP A 62 -2.29 -4.79 -20.25
N LEU A 63 -1.43 -4.09 -20.98
CA LEU A 63 -1.17 -2.66 -20.75
C LEU A 63 -2.36 -1.78 -21.16
N ILE A 64 -3.21 -2.23 -22.07
CA ILE A 64 -4.39 -1.45 -22.49
C ILE A 64 -5.40 -1.43 -21.35
N VAL A 65 -5.72 -2.59 -20.80
CA VAL A 65 -6.64 -2.73 -19.67
C VAL A 65 -6.05 -2.06 -18.42
N ALA A 66 -4.76 -2.27 -18.15
CA ALA A 66 -4.11 -1.67 -16.99
C ALA A 66 -4.12 -0.14 -17.04
N ASN A 67 -3.68 0.46 -18.15
CA ASN A 67 -3.62 1.91 -18.28
C ASN A 67 -5.02 2.53 -18.28
N TYR A 68 -6.00 1.87 -18.89
CA TYR A 68 -7.39 2.32 -18.83
C TYR A 68 -7.92 2.40 -17.39
N TYR A 69 -7.55 1.44 -16.54
CA TYR A 69 -7.88 1.47 -15.10
C TYR A 69 -7.14 2.60 -14.38
N ILE A 70 -5.82 2.70 -14.58
CA ILE A 70 -4.96 3.68 -13.91
C ILE A 70 -5.36 5.12 -14.28
N ASP A 71 -5.62 5.40 -15.56
CA ASP A 71 -5.97 6.74 -16.05
C ASP A 71 -7.30 7.26 -15.49
N ARG A 72 -8.22 6.35 -15.16
CA ARG A 72 -9.51 6.68 -14.53
C ARG A 72 -9.44 6.78 -13.02
N PHE A 73 -8.36 6.27 -12.42
CA PHE A 73 -8.22 6.27 -10.96
C PHE A 73 -7.94 7.67 -10.45
N SER A 74 -8.79 8.15 -9.55
CA SER A 74 -8.65 9.47 -8.95
C SER A 74 -8.23 9.35 -7.49
N PHE A 75 -7.06 9.89 -7.17
CA PHE A 75 -6.60 9.93 -5.79
C PHE A 75 -7.41 10.95 -4.98
N GLY A 76 -8.20 10.45 -4.03
CA GLY A 76 -8.94 11.28 -3.09
C GLY A 76 -8.01 12.04 -2.14
N LYS A 77 -8.44 13.22 -1.70
CA LYS A 77 -7.75 13.93 -0.61
C LYS A 77 -8.08 13.23 0.71
N ASN A 78 -7.07 12.74 1.42
CA ASN A 78 -7.22 11.94 2.63
C ASN A 78 -8.16 10.74 2.40
N ALA A 79 -7.95 10.02 1.29
CA ALA A 79 -8.76 8.88 0.93
C ALA A 79 -8.62 7.76 1.98
N SER A 80 -9.72 7.11 2.25
CA SER A 80 -9.80 5.87 3.00
C SER A 80 -10.69 4.92 2.22
N TYR A 81 -10.11 3.83 1.75
CA TYR A 81 -10.80 2.83 0.92
C TYR A 81 -11.08 1.56 1.73
N ASP A 82 -12.15 0.87 1.34
CA ASP A 82 -12.47 -0.49 1.77
C ASP A 82 -12.30 -1.48 0.61
N PHE A 83 -12.21 -2.77 0.89
CA PHE A 83 -12.14 -3.82 -0.14
C PHE A 83 -13.31 -3.75 -1.14
N ASN A 84 -14.49 -3.35 -0.67
CA ASN A 84 -15.70 -3.22 -1.50
C ASN A 84 -15.65 -2.06 -2.49
N ASP A 85 -14.68 -1.14 -2.36
CA ASP A 85 -14.48 -0.05 -3.33
C ASP A 85 -13.81 -0.54 -4.61
N PHE A 86 -13.28 -1.76 -4.62
CA PHE A 86 -12.56 -2.37 -5.72
C PHE A 86 -13.21 -3.67 -6.18
N SER A 87 -13.14 -3.97 -7.46
CA SER A 87 -13.71 -5.19 -8.04
C SER A 87 -12.88 -5.71 -9.20
N ILE A 88 -12.73 -7.03 -9.26
CA ILE A 88 -12.08 -7.70 -10.39
C ILE A 88 -13.00 -7.82 -11.62
N SER A 89 -14.23 -7.32 -11.57
CA SER A 89 -15.22 -7.51 -12.63
C SER A 89 -14.76 -6.98 -14.00
N GLU A 90 -14.00 -5.88 -14.01
CA GLU A 90 -13.47 -5.26 -15.23
C GLU A 90 -12.39 -6.11 -15.91
N PHE A 91 -11.76 -7.03 -15.18
CA PHE A 91 -10.63 -7.82 -15.63
C PHE A 91 -11.01 -9.25 -16.06
N ARG A 92 -12.27 -9.67 -15.84
CA ARG A 92 -12.72 -11.06 -16.02
C ARG A 92 -12.59 -11.60 -17.44
N SER A 93 -12.44 -10.72 -18.44
CA SER A 93 -12.18 -11.12 -19.83
C SER A 93 -10.72 -11.51 -20.10
N LEU A 94 -9.81 -11.22 -19.16
CA LEU A 94 -8.42 -11.57 -19.31
C LEU A 94 -8.17 -13.05 -19.03
N GLU A 95 -7.20 -13.62 -19.72
CA GLU A 95 -6.63 -14.92 -19.37
C GLU A 95 -6.10 -14.87 -17.92
N LYS A 96 -6.24 -15.98 -17.19
CA LYS A 96 -5.97 -16.01 -15.74
C LYS A 96 -4.57 -15.52 -15.35
N ASP A 97 -3.53 -15.91 -16.11
CA ASP A 97 -2.16 -15.50 -15.83
C ASP A 97 -1.92 -14.03 -16.22
N VAL A 98 -2.49 -13.59 -17.34
CA VAL A 98 -2.47 -12.17 -17.79
C VAL A 98 -3.18 -11.28 -16.77
N GLY A 99 -4.35 -11.71 -16.28
CA GLY A 99 -5.11 -10.96 -15.29
C GLY A 99 -4.30 -10.71 -14.01
N LEU A 100 -3.64 -11.74 -13.49
CA LEU A 100 -2.82 -11.62 -12.27
C LEU A 100 -1.63 -10.68 -12.48
N ALA A 101 -0.93 -10.80 -13.63
CA ALA A 101 0.15 -9.89 -14.00
C ALA A 101 -0.35 -8.44 -14.15
N THR A 102 -1.53 -8.26 -14.74
CA THR A 102 -2.16 -6.94 -14.95
C THR A 102 -2.51 -6.27 -13.61
N LEU A 103 -3.08 -7.01 -12.66
CA LEU A 103 -3.42 -6.48 -11.34
C LEU A 103 -2.17 -6.09 -10.54
N SER A 104 -1.10 -6.89 -10.60
CA SER A 104 0.18 -6.55 -9.98
C SER A 104 0.81 -5.29 -10.61
N TYR A 105 0.70 -5.14 -11.92
CA TYR A 105 1.12 -3.93 -12.63
C TYR A 105 0.31 -2.69 -12.19
N ILE A 106 -1.00 -2.82 -12.08
CA ILE A 106 -1.89 -1.73 -11.63
C ILE A 106 -1.50 -1.26 -10.22
N THR A 107 -1.37 -2.18 -9.26
CA THR A 107 -0.95 -1.85 -7.90
C THR A 107 0.35 -1.04 -7.89
N ALA A 108 1.38 -1.51 -8.59
CA ALA A 108 2.66 -0.82 -8.66
C ALA A 108 2.54 0.57 -9.33
N ASN A 109 1.80 0.66 -10.42
CA ASN A 109 1.73 1.92 -11.18
C ASN A 109 0.83 2.98 -10.52
N LEU A 110 -0.18 2.61 -9.77
CA LEU A 110 -0.91 3.57 -8.92
C LEU A 110 0.02 4.18 -7.87
N ILE A 111 0.88 3.37 -7.23
CA ILE A 111 1.90 3.86 -6.31
C ILE A 111 2.85 4.83 -7.04
N LEU A 112 3.39 4.44 -8.20
CA LEU A 112 4.30 5.28 -9.00
C LEU A 112 3.63 6.60 -9.43
N THR A 113 2.38 6.56 -9.86
CA THR A 113 1.62 7.74 -10.25
C THR A 113 1.50 8.71 -9.07
N PHE A 114 1.07 8.20 -7.90
CA PHE A 114 0.94 9.03 -6.70
C PHE A 114 2.27 9.66 -6.27
N VAL A 115 3.34 8.88 -6.19
CA VAL A 115 4.65 9.40 -5.75
C VAL A 115 5.22 10.42 -6.74
N ASN A 116 4.93 10.26 -8.05
CA ASN A 116 5.31 11.24 -9.07
C ASN A 116 4.54 12.55 -8.89
N GLU A 117 3.22 12.50 -8.70
CA GLU A 117 2.40 13.69 -8.45
C GLU A 117 2.84 14.46 -7.20
N LYS A 118 3.22 13.75 -6.14
CA LYS A 118 3.68 14.37 -4.89
C LYS A 118 5.17 14.76 -4.91
N LYS A 119 5.91 14.40 -5.97
CA LYS A 119 7.37 14.62 -6.13
C LYS A 119 8.17 13.91 -5.04
N ILE A 120 7.74 12.71 -4.68
CA ILE A 120 8.42 11.80 -3.75
C ILE A 120 9.45 10.99 -4.55
N ASN A 121 10.71 10.94 -4.11
CA ASN A 121 11.76 10.28 -4.88
C ASN A 121 12.00 8.84 -4.45
N LYS A 122 12.07 8.60 -3.13
CA LYS A 122 12.40 7.28 -2.57
C LYS A 122 11.39 6.89 -1.51
N VAL A 123 10.88 5.68 -1.62
CA VAL A 123 9.91 5.12 -0.68
C VAL A 123 10.42 3.81 -0.08
N LEU A 124 10.12 3.61 1.20
CA LEU A 124 10.20 2.29 1.82
C LEU A 124 8.87 1.57 1.61
N ILE A 125 8.94 0.29 1.29
CA ILE A 125 7.76 -0.56 1.14
C ILE A 125 7.64 -1.47 2.37
N SER A 126 6.49 -1.43 3.01
CA SER A 126 6.06 -2.33 4.07
C SER A 126 4.83 -3.14 3.66
N GLY A 127 4.34 -3.98 4.55
CA GLY A 127 3.19 -4.85 4.29
C GLY A 127 3.53 -6.08 3.46
N GLY A 128 2.54 -6.94 3.25
CA GLY A 128 2.72 -8.22 2.54
C GLY A 128 3.17 -8.07 1.09
N GLY A 129 2.73 -6.99 0.42
CA GLY A 129 3.07 -6.72 -0.97
C GLY A 129 4.55 -6.47 -1.24
N ARG A 130 5.37 -6.12 -0.22
CA ARG A 130 6.83 -6.03 -0.35
C ARG A 130 7.47 -7.36 -0.76
N LYS A 131 6.81 -8.50 -0.45
CA LYS A 131 7.25 -9.85 -0.82
C LYS A 131 6.86 -10.22 -2.26
N ASN A 132 5.91 -9.50 -2.87
CA ASN A 132 5.49 -9.74 -4.24
C ASN A 132 6.53 -9.19 -5.23
N LYS A 133 7.33 -10.09 -5.80
CA LYS A 133 8.42 -9.73 -6.73
C LYS A 133 7.91 -9.05 -7.99
N ALA A 134 6.69 -9.36 -8.45
CA ALA A 134 6.12 -8.71 -9.64
C ALA A 134 5.87 -7.22 -9.36
N ILE A 135 5.24 -6.88 -8.23
CA ILE A 135 5.04 -5.50 -7.81
C ILE A 135 6.39 -4.79 -7.64
N MET A 136 7.31 -5.39 -6.87
CA MET A 136 8.62 -4.79 -6.58
C MET A 136 9.46 -4.56 -7.83
N ASN A 137 9.37 -5.43 -8.84
CA ASN A 137 10.06 -5.24 -10.12
C ASN A 137 9.56 -4.01 -10.88
N TYR A 138 8.28 -3.66 -10.80
CA TYR A 138 7.75 -2.43 -11.41
C TYR A 138 8.13 -1.17 -10.60
N LEU A 139 8.27 -1.30 -9.28
CA LEU A 139 8.63 -0.21 -8.37
C LEU A 139 10.14 0.07 -8.29
N LYS A 140 10.99 -0.82 -8.82
CA LYS A 140 12.46 -0.73 -8.75
C LYS A 140 12.97 0.70 -9.00
N ASP A 141 14.15 0.98 -8.45
CA ASP A 141 14.80 2.29 -8.49
C ASP A 141 14.12 3.40 -7.65
N ARG A 142 12.86 3.23 -7.28
CA ARG A 142 12.08 4.17 -6.46
C ARG A 142 11.68 3.61 -5.10
N ALA A 143 11.61 2.29 -4.98
CA ALA A 143 11.08 1.58 -3.82
C ALA A 143 12.07 0.56 -3.28
N TYR A 144 12.16 0.49 -1.97
CA TYR A 144 13.07 -0.38 -1.24
C TYR A 144 12.29 -1.14 -0.18
N ASP A 145 12.54 -2.45 -0.09
CA ASP A 145 11.97 -3.26 0.99
C ASP A 145 12.49 -2.78 2.34
N ILE A 146 11.59 -2.53 3.28
CA ILE A 146 11.90 -2.01 4.61
C ILE A 146 12.83 -2.94 5.39
N ASP A 147 12.79 -4.26 5.12
CA ASP A 147 13.65 -5.26 5.75
C ASP A 147 15.14 -5.01 5.44
N GLN A 148 15.48 -4.33 4.34
CA GLN A 148 16.85 -3.98 3.98
C GLN A 148 17.46 -2.88 4.87
N PHE A 149 16.66 -2.26 5.73
CA PHE A 149 17.06 -1.10 6.54
C PHE A 149 16.94 -1.36 8.05
N ASN A 150 17.09 -2.62 8.46
CA ASN A 150 17.01 -3.07 9.85
C ASN A 150 15.64 -2.87 10.53
N PHE A 151 14.58 -2.78 9.73
CA PHE A 151 13.20 -2.91 10.22
C PHE A 151 12.74 -4.35 10.00
N ASP A 152 11.83 -4.82 10.84
CA ASP A 152 11.15 -6.09 10.65
C ASP A 152 9.77 -5.80 10.03
N GLY A 153 9.66 -5.95 8.72
CA GLY A 153 8.45 -5.61 7.97
C GLY A 153 7.24 -6.46 8.33
N ASP A 154 7.43 -7.64 8.92
CA ASP A 154 6.33 -8.48 9.39
C ASP A 154 5.76 -8.01 10.74
N PHE A 155 6.54 -7.21 11.50
CA PHE A 155 6.13 -6.68 12.81
C PHE A 155 5.91 -5.17 12.84
N ILE A 156 5.99 -4.47 11.71
CA ILE A 156 5.80 -3.01 11.65
C ILE A 156 4.45 -2.56 12.23
N GLU A 157 3.38 -3.27 11.93
CA GLU A 157 2.06 -2.94 12.49
C GLU A 157 2.01 -3.14 14.00
N SER A 158 2.56 -4.25 14.50
CA SER A 158 2.63 -4.51 15.95
C SER A 158 3.45 -3.45 16.67
N GLN A 159 4.57 -3.02 16.08
CA GLN A 159 5.41 -1.94 16.61
C GLN A 159 4.65 -0.60 16.59
N ALA A 160 3.91 -0.30 15.52
CA ALA A 160 3.10 0.90 15.42
C ALA A 160 2.00 0.93 16.50
N PHE A 161 1.28 -0.17 16.71
CA PHE A 161 0.28 -0.26 17.78
C PHE A 161 0.90 -0.15 19.17
N ALA A 162 2.06 -0.77 19.42
CA ALA A 162 2.77 -0.61 20.68
C ALA A 162 3.17 0.86 20.93
N TYR A 163 3.66 1.55 19.90
CA TYR A 163 3.98 2.97 19.96
C TYR A 163 2.75 3.83 20.24
N LEU A 164 1.63 3.57 19.55
CA LEU A 164 0.37 4.29 19.77
C LEU A 164 -0.18 4.04 21.18
N ALA A 165 -0.09 2.82 21.69
CA ALA A 165 -0.47 2.49 23.07
C ALA A 165 0.37 3.27 24.10
N ALA A 166 1.69 3.34 23.90
CA ALA A 166 2.58 4.12 24.77
C ALA A 166 2.24 5.63 24.70
N ARG A 167 1.95 6.18 23.53
CA ARG A 167 1.50 7.56 23.38
C ARG A 167 0.19 7.83 24.10
N SER A 168 -0.80 6.93 23.91
CA SER A 168 -2.11 7.01 24.56
C SER A 168 -1.95 6.98 26.10
N ALA A 169 -1.14 6.07 26.65
CA ALA A 169 -0.88 6.00 28.10
C ALA A 169 -0.28 7.30 28.65
N ASN A 170 0.52 8.00 27.84
CA ASN A 170 1.10 9.30 28.19
C ASN A 170 0.24 10.50 27.77
N LYS A 171 -1.03 10.29 27.37
CA LYS A 171 -1.97 11.32 26.91
C LYS A 171 -1.41 12.17 25.75
N LEU A 172 -0.52 11.62 24.95
CA LEU A 172 0.02 12.24 23.75
C LEU A 172 -0.92 11.99 22.57
N PRO A 173 -1.01 12.91 21.59
CA PRO A 173 -1.80 12.69 20.40
C PRO A 173 -1.38 11.44 19.63
N ILE A 174 -2.36 10.67 19.18
CA ILE A 174 -2.16 9.48 18.32
C ILE A 174 -2.68 9.70 16.90
N THR A 175 -3.39 10.78 16.66
CA THR A 175 -3.93 11.15 15.34
C THR A 175 -3.86 12.67 15.14
N PHE A 176 -3.76 13.08 13.87
CA PHE A 176 -3.50 14.45 13.45
C PHE A 176 -4.39 14.83 12.24
N PRO A 177 -4.71 16.14 12.05
CA PRO A 177 -5.55 16.58 10.92
C PRO A 177 -5.03 16.12 9.56
N GLU A 178 -3.71 16.13 9.37
CA GLU A 178 -3.08 15.80 8.09
C GLU A 178 -3.00 14.29 7.80
N THR A 179 -3.26 13.44 8.83
CA THR A 179 -3.20 11.97 8.68
C THR A 179 -4.58 11.32 8.63
N THR A 180 -5.47 11.69 9.54
CA THR A 180 -6.78 11.04 9.68
C THR A 180 -7.96 11.99 9.50
N GLY A 181 -7.69 13.27 9.18
CA GLY A 181 -8.74 14.25 8.92
C GLY A 181 -9.48 14.74 10.17
N VAL A 182 -9.00 14.46 11.38
CA VAL A 182 -9.56 15.00 12.62
C VAL A 182 -9.38 16.51 12.67
N ILE A 183 -10.31 17.24 13.35
CA ILE A 183 -10.25 18.71 13.45
C ILE A 183 -9.00 19.17 14.22
N ASN A 184 -8.68 18.49 15.32
CA ASN A 184 -7.52 18.77 16.17
C ASN A 184 -6.78 17.47 16.47
N SER A 185 -5.48 17.56 16.79
CA SER A 185 -4.71 16.42 17.26
C SER A 185 -5.32 15.83 18.54
N ILE A 186 -5.60 14.55 18.55
CA ILE A 186 -6.35 13.88 19.63
C ILE A 186 -5.53 12.70 20.16
N SER A 187 -5.45 12.59 21.50
CA SER A 187 -5.10 11.33 22.13
C SER A 187 -6.32 10.42 22.11
N GLY A 188 -6.12 9.11 22.10
CA GLY A 188 -7.21 8.15 22.06
C GLY A 188 -6.83 6.83 22.73
N GLY A 189 -7.75 5.89 22.69
CA GLY A 189 -7.60 4.60 23.34
C GLY A 189 -8.14 4.60 24.77
N GLU A 190 -8.65 3.44 25.18
CA GLU A 190 -9.14 3.19 26.53
C GLU A 190 -8.24 2.17 27.21
N ILE A 191 -7.70 2.51 28.37
CA ILE A 191 -6.92 1.59 29.19
C ILE A 191 -7.87 0.84 30.10
N LYS A 192 -8.14 -0.44 29.78
CA LYS A 192 -8.87 -1.33 30.68
C LYS A 192 -7.90 -2.00 31.63
N LYS A 193 -8.17 -1.83 32.93
CA LYS A 193 -7.48 -2.64 33.96
C LYS A 193 -8.17 -3.99 34.00
N VAL A 194 -7.37 -5.05 33.86
CA VAL A 194 -7.80 -6.44 34.09
C VAL A 194 -7.79 -6.71 35.57
#